data_1424af1d7ddf2fe427e6ffa34bd5cb1c
#
_entry.id   1424af1d7ddf2fe427e6ffa34bd5cb1c
#
_cell.length_a   1.000
_cell.length_b   1.000
_cell.length_c   1.000
_cell.angle_alpha   90.00
_cell.angle_beta   90.00
_cell.angle_gamma   90.00
#
_symmetry.space_group_name_H-M   'P 1'
#
loop_
_entity.id
_entity.type
_entity.pdbx_description
1 polymer ?
#
loop_
_entity_poly.entity_id
_entity_poly.type
_entity_poly.pdbx_seq_one_letter_code
_entity_poly.pdbx_strand_id
1 'polypeptide(L)'
;LSAGIPSILENIHEQSLLPPLHAGWAIRRKSNHFATYDEVAKKFGKLIDVDPWMVNPFHAKCGEINFQEEQGSECLADNVTMLLAKIRKKYKEYGIKEKPFVIVKPDAGTYGMGIMTVKDASEVKDLNRKQRNKMSVIKDGVEVTDVIIQEGVPTFESIKDAVAEPVVYMIDRYVVGGFYRVHAERGVDQNLNAPGSQFVPLAFAQQHAVPDLKAKPGTAAPNRFYVYGVVARLGLLAASLEMERTDPNPEVY
;
A
#
# COMPACT_ATOMS: atom_id res chain seq x y z
N LEU A 1 -7.92 8.10 17.74
CA LEU A 1 -6.68 7.29 17.78
C LEU A 1 -5.56 7.84 16.90
N SER A 2 -5.80 8.86 16.07
CA SER A 2 -4.74 9.56 15.30
C SER A 2 -3.78 10.34 16.21
N ALA A 3 -4.25 10.80 17.35
CA ALA A 3 -3.46 11.54 18.36
C ALA A 3 -2.78 10.64 19.42
N GLY A 4 -2.74 9.33 19.19
CA GLY A 4 -2.15 8.37 20.14
C GLY A 4 -3.18 7.42 20.76
N ILE A 5 -2.72 6.63 21.73
CA ILE A 5 -3.57 5.72 22.49
C ILE A 5 -4.25 6.50 23.60
N PRO A 6 -5.60 6.49 23.71
CA PRO A 6 -6.27 7.07 24.86
C PRO A 6 -5.86 6.34 26.15
N SER A 7 -5.55 7.10 27.20
CA SER A 7 -5.09 6.53 28.49
C SER A 7 -6.06 5.53 29.09
N ILE A 8 -7.35 5.69 28.86
CA ILE A 8 -8.38 4.73 29.30
C ILE A 8 -8.19 3.33 28.70
N LEU A 9 -7.53 3.21 27.56
CA LEU A 9 -7.30 1.92 26.90
C LEU A 9 -5.98 1.24 27.32
N GLU A 10 -5.05 1.98 27.94
CA GLU A 10 -3.73 1.49 28.32
C GLU A 10 -3.76 0.38 29.39
N ASN A 11 -4.82 0.34 30.18
CA ASN A 11 -4.97 -0.61 31.29
C ASN A 11 -6.12 -1.60 31.11
N ILE A 12 -6.61 -1.78 29.88
CA ILE A 12 -7.64 -2.77 29.59
C ILE A 12 -6.97 -4.12 29.28
N HIS A 13 -7.07 -5.05 30.23
CA HIS A 13 -6.54 -6.41 30.12
C HIS A 13 -7.63 -7.48 30.02
N GLU A 14 -8.87 -7.13 30.33
CA GLU A 14 -10.01 -8.08 30.35
C GLU A 14 -10.76 -8.17 29.01
N GLN A 15 -10.47 -7.27 28.08
CA GLN A 15 -11.13 -7.21 26.77
C GLN A 15 -10.11 -7.24 25.64
N SER A 16 -10.36 -8.06 24.64
CA SER A 16 -9.59 -8.04 23.40
C SER A 16 -9.88 -6.78 22.59
N LEU A 17 -8.85 -6.04 22.26
CA LEU A 17 -8.94 -4.87 21.38
C LEU A 17 -8.51 -5.26 19.95
N LEU A 18 -9.33 -4.92 18.94
CA LEU A 18 -9.04 -5.17 17.54
C LEU A 18 -9.12 -3.87 16.72
N PRO A 19 -8.01 -3.44 16.10
CA PRO A 19 -6.66 -4.02 16.23
C PRO A 19 -6.09 -3.82 17.64
N PRO A 20 -5.09 -4.63 18.06
CA PRO A 20 -4.41 -4.41 19.32
C PRO A 20 -3.74 -3.04 19.35
N LEU A 21 -3.51 -2.47 20.53
CA LEU A 21 -3.06 -1.08 20.67
C LEU A 21 -1.75 -0.80 19.91
N HIS A 22 -0.79 -1.74 19.93
CA HIS A 22 0.49 -1.60 19.24
C HIS A 22 0.36 -1.62 17.70
N ALA A 23 -0.75 -2.15 17.16
CA ALA A 23 -1.06 -2.16 15.73
C ALA A 23 -2.09 -1.09 15.33
N GLY A 24 -2.41 -0.17 16.24
CA GLY A 24 -3.32 0.96 15.99
C GLY A 24 -2.75 1.97 15.00
N TRP A 25 -3.62 2.77 14.40
CA TRP A 25 -3.27 3.71 13.33
C TRP A 25 -2.21 4.74 13.68
N ALA A 26 -2.09 5.13 14.95
CA ALA A 26 -1.09 6.09 15.41
C ALA A 26 0.32 5.50 15.48
N ILE A 27 0.42 4.21 15.77
CA ILE A 27 1.69 3.53 16.06
C ILE A 27 2.18 2.74 14.85
N ARG A 28 1.27 2.06 14.15
CA ARG A 28 1.59 1.20 13.03
C ARG A 28 2.35 1.92 11.93
N ARG A 29 3.43 1.31 11.45
CA ARG A 29 4.27 1.81 10.35
C ARG A 29 4.05 0.99 9.10
N LYS A 30 3.82 1.67 7.97
CA LYS A 30 3.66 1.00 6.66
C LYS A 30 4.91 0.22 6.26
N SER A 31 6.09 0.73 6.62
CA SER A 31 7.37 0.08 6.35
C SER A 31 7.49 -1.29 7.02
N ASN A 32 6.96 -1.47 8.24
CA ASN A 32 6.93 -2.76 8.92
C ASN A 32 6.07 -3.77 8.15
N HIS A 33 4.88 -3.32 7.72
CA HIS A 33 4.01 -4.16 6.90
C HIS A 33 4.67 -4.58 5.58
N PHE A 34 5.27 -3.64 4.85
CA PHE A 34 5.91 -3.96 3.57
C PHE A 34 7.15 -4.83 3.73
N ALA A 35 7.90 -4.72 4.83
CA ALA A 35 9.00 -5.63 5.13
C ALA A 35 8.50 -7.08 5.35
N THR A 36 7.45 -7.27 6.14
CA THR A 36 6.82 -8.58 6.34
C THR A 36 6.16 -9.11 5.07
N TYR A 37 5.51 -8.23 4.31
CA TYR A 37 4.90 -8.60 3.04
C TYR A 37 5.94 -9.07 2.00
N ASP A 38 7.11 -8.43 1.94
CA ASP A 38 8.22 -8.84 1.09
C ASP A 38 8.67 -10.29 1.37
N GLU A 39 8.77 -10.66 2.65
CA GLU A 39 9.11 -12.04 3.04
C GLU A 39 8.02 -13.03 2.61
N VAL A 40 6.76 -12.69 2.84
CA VAL A 40 5.60 -13.52 2.45
C VAL A 40 5.55 -13.69 0.94
N ALA A 41 5.68 -12.61 0.18
CA ALA A 41 5.64 -12.62 -1.27
C ALA A 41 6.80 -13.43 -1.89
N LYS A 42 8.01 -13.33 -1.31
CA LYS A 42 9.17 -14.14 -1.74
C LYS A 42 8.96 -15.64 -1.48
N LYS A 43 8.41 -16.01 -0.33
CA LYS A 43 8.07 -17.41 -0.03
C LYS A 43 6.98 -17.92 -0.97
N PHE A 44 5.95 -17.11 -1.20
CA PHE A 44 4.87 -17.45 -2.13
C PHE A 44 5.38 -17.60 -3.57
N GLY A 45 6.15 -16.64 -4.09
CA GLY A 45 6.72 -16.70 -5.43
C GLY A 45 7.58 -17.95 -5.64
N LYS A 46 8.42 -18.30 -4.64
CA LYS A 46 9.20 -19.54 -4.68
C LYS A 46 8.33 -20.80 -4.69
N LEU A 47 7.19 -20.78 -3.98
CA LEU A 47 6.29 -21.95 -3.89
C LEU A 47 5.59 -22.24 -5.22
N ILE A 48 5.23 -21.21 -5.99
CA ILE A 48 4.47 -21.34 -7.22
C ILE A 48 5.29 -21.05 -8.49
N ASP A 49 6.61 -20.89 -8.33
CA ASP A 49 7.56 -20.57 -9.41
C ASP A 49 7.20 -19.29 -10.19
N VAL A 50 6.91 -18.21 -9.46
CA VAL A 50 6.57 -16.89 -10.00
C VAL A 50 7.47 -15.84 -9.40
N ASP A 51 7.88 -14.86 -10.21
CA ASP A 51 8.64 -13.71 -9.72
C ASP A 51 7.83 -12.98 -8.63
N PRO A 52 8.37 -12.86 -7.40
CA PRO A 52 7.69 -12.17 -6.31
C PRO A 52 7.28 -10.74 -6.65
N TRP A 53 8.02 -10.06 -7.53
CA TRP A 53 7.71 -8.70 -7.96
C TRP A 53 6.30 -8.56 -8.56
N MET A 54 5.74 -9.61 -9.17
CA MET A 54 4.38 -9.57 -9.74
C MET A 54 3.28 -9.30 -8.69
N VAL A 55 3.55 -9.57 -7.43
CA VAL A 55 2.61 -9.34 -6.32
C VAL A 55 3.17 -8.44 -5.23
N ASN A 56 4.42 -7.99 -5.34
CA ASN A 56 5.14 -7.27 -4.31
C ASN A 56 5.87 -6.05 -4.89
N PRO A 57 5.34 -4.83 -4.74
CA PRO A 57 6.00 -3.63 -5.21
C PRO A 57 7.28 -3.35 -4.40
N PHE A 58 8.30 -2.81 -5.07
CA PHE A 58 9.50 -2.34 -4.39
C PHE A 58 9.19 -1.21 -3.42
N HIS A 59 9.91 -1.18 -2.32
CA HIS A 59 9.80 -0.09 -1.35
C HIS A 59 11.16 0.21 -0.69
N ALA A 60 11.24 1.40 -0.10
CA ALA A 60 12.33 1.85 0.75
C ALA A 60 11.77 2.75 1.86
N LYS A 61 12.53 2.95 2.92
CA LYS A 61 12.19 3.85 4.03
C LYS A 61 13.26 4.92 4.17
N CYS A 62 12.85 6.16 4.46
CA CYS A 62 13.72 7.22 4.99
C CYS A 62 13.13 7.72 6.31
N GLY A 63 13.98 7.84 7.31
CA GLY A 63 13.70 8.49 8.59
C GLY A 63 14.39 9.84 8.70
N GLU A 64 14.15 10.54 9.80
CA GLU A 64 14.72 11.86 10.11
C GLU A 64 14.44 12.90 9.01
N ILE A 65 13.23 12.84 8.43
CA ILE A 65 12.80 13.77 7.39
C ILE A 65 12.20 15.02 8.04
N ASN A 66 12.66 16.18 7.60
CA ASN A 66 11.98 17.46 7.82
C ASN A 66 11.85 18.21 6.50
N PHE A 67 10.66 18.18 5.92
CA PHE A 67 10.40 18.84 4.63
C PHE A 67 10.50 20.36 4.69
N GLN A 68 10.31 21.00 5.86
CA GLN A 68 10.43 22.46 6.00
C GLN A 68 11.89 22.90 5.97
N GLU A 69 12.76 22.14 6.60
CA GLU A 69 14.20 22.40 6.71
C GLU A 69 15.02 21.65 5.67
N GLU A 70 14.36 20.93 4.75
CA GLU A 70 14.98 20.11 3.69
C GLU A 70 15.89 18.99 4.23
N GLN A 71 15.76 18.65 5.52
CA GLN A 71 16.52 17.57 6.15
C GLN A 71 16.07 16.21 5.58
N GLY A 72 17.04 15.34 5.30
CA GLY A 72 16.79 13.99 4.74
C GLY A 72 16.47 13.98 3.24
N SER A 73 16.53 15.11 2.54
CA SER A 73 16.26 15.23 1.10
C SER A 73 17.21 14.39 0.24
N GLU A 74 18.48 14.26 0.63
CA GLU A 74 19.46 13.42 -0.09
C GLU A 74 19.10 11.93 0.03
N CYS A 75 18.86 11.44 1.24
CA CYS A 75 18.39 10.06 1.47
C CYS A 75 17.13 9.75 0.66
N LEU A 76 16.19 10.69 0.62
CA LEU A 76 14.96 10.55 -0.16
C LEU A 76 15.26 10.45 -1.66
N ALA A 77 16.09 11.34 -2.20
CA ALA A 77 16.47 11.35 -3.62
C ALA A 77 17.24 10.10 -4.04
N ASP A 78 18.15 9.62 -3.21
CA ASP A 78 18.94 8.40 -3.46
C ASP A 78 18.04 7.16 -3.50
N ASN A 79 17.12 7.03 -2.55
CA ASN A 79 16.15 5.94 -2.53
C ASN A 79 15.17 6.00 -3.72
N VAL A 80 14.71 7.18 -4.11
CA VAL A 80 13.90 7.38 -5.32
C VAL A 80 14.68 6.92 -6.56
N THR A 81 15.93 7.35 -6.70
CA THR A 81 16.82 6.97 -7.82
C THR A 81 17.00 5.46 -7.89
N MET A 82 17.32 4.83 -6.76
CA MET A 82 17.51 3.38 -6.65
C MET A 82 16.25 2.62 -7.03
N LEU A 83 15.10 3.02 -6.50
CA LEU A 83 13.81 2.35 -6.78
C LEU A 83 13.42 2.50 -8.24
N LEU A 84 13.51 3.70 -8.82
CA LEU A 84 13.22 3.93 -10.24
C LEU A 84 14.13 3.09 -11.14
N ALA A 85 15.40 2.90 -10.78
CA ALA A 85 16.30 2.04 -11.53
C ALA A 85 15.89 0.56 -11.46
N LYS A 86 15.49 0.06 -10.28
CA LYS A 86 14.95 -1.31 -10.10
C LYS A 86 13.68 -1.53 -10.90
N ILE A 87 12.74 -0.57 -10.86
CA ILE A 87 11.47 -0.63 -11.60
C ILE A 87 11.74 -0.65 -13.11
N ARG A 88 12.61 0.25 -13.63
CA ARG A 88 13.00 0.25 -15.05
C ARG A 88 13.56 -1.09 -15.51
N LYS A 89 14.37 -1.75 -14.67
CA LYS A 89 14.89 -3.08 -14.96
C LYS A 89 13.76 -4.10 -15.11
N LYS A 90 12.80 -4.11 -14.17
CA LYS A 90 11.61 -4.98 -14.23
C LYS A 90 10.72 -4.66 -15.43
N TYR A 91 10.46 -3.40 -15.69
CA TYR A 91 9.67 -2.99 -16.84
C TYR A 91 10.30 -3.48 -18.17
N LYS A 92 11.64 -3.38 -18.29
CA LYS A 92 12.36 -3.93 -19.44
C LYS A 92 12.25 -5.45 -19.53
N GLU A 93 12.37 -6.15 -18.40
CA GLU A 93 12.27 -7.62 -18.30
C GLU A 93 10.89 -8.12 -18.77
N TYR A 94 9.83 -7.42 -18.38
CA TYR A 94 8.44 -7.80 -18.69
C TYR A 94 7.85 -7.07 -19.91
N GLY A 95 8.62 -6.28 -20.63
CA GLY A 95 8.15 -5.57 -21.83
C GLY A 95 7.14 -4.46 -21.55
N ILE A 96 7.12 -3.91 -20.32
CA ILE A 96 6.25 -2.83 -19.88
C ILE A 96 6.76 -1.51 -20.46
N LYS A 97 5.88 -0.74 -21.14
CA LYS A 97 6.23 0.50 -21.85
C LYS A 97 5.92 1.78 -21.07
N GLU A 98 5.19 1.66 -20.00
CA GLU A 98 4.82 2.76 -19.12
C GLU A 98 6.06 3.39 -18.48
N LYS A 99 5.96 4.67 -18.14
CA LYS A 99 7.02 5.35 -17.39
C LYS A 99 6.93 4.96 -15.92
N PRO A 100 8.01 4.48 -15.31
CA PRO A 100 8.02 4.14 -13.90
C PRO A 100 7.88 5.39 -13.03
N PHE A 101 7.25 5.24 -11.89
CA PHE A 101 7.12 6.26 -10.87
C PHE A 101 7.15 5.62 -9.48
N VAL A 102 7.38 6.42 -8.48
CA VAL A 102 7.26 6.02 -7.07
C VAL A 102 6.29 6.94 -6.35
N ILE A 103 5.76 6.45 -5.24
CA ILE A 103 4.88 7.21 -4.35
C ILE A 103 5.61 7.40 -3.03
N VAL A 104 5.83 8.66 -2.64
CA VAL A 104 6.34 9.04 -1.32
C VAL A 104 5.16 9.37 -0.43
N LYS A 105 5.10 8.77 0.74
CA LYS A 105 4.01 8.96 1.70
C LYS A 105 4.50 8.81 3.13
N PRO A 106 3.85 9.45 4.12
CA PRO A 106 4.18 9.26 5.52
C PRO A 106 4.15 7.78 5.90
N ASP A 107 5.12 7.32 6.67
CA ASP A 107 5.20 5.95 7.14
C ASP A 107 4.08 5.59 8.12
N ALA A 108 3.63 6.58 8.90
CA ALA A 108 2.45 6.49 9.75
C ALA A 108 1.23 7.22 9.16
N GLY A 109 0.09 7.10 9.81
CA GLY A 109 -1.13 7.84 9.49
C GLY A 109 -1.93 7.26 8.32
N THR A 110 -3.07 7.89 8.05
CA THR A 110 -4.12 7.44 7.13
C THR A 110 -4.65 8.59 6.25
N TYR A 111 -5.76 8.40 5.58
CA TYR A 111 -6.51 9.39 4.77
C TYR A 111 -5.81 9.92 3.53
N GLY A 112 -4.70 9.35 3.10
CA GLY A 112 -4.02 9.78 1.87
C GLY A 112 -3.41 11.19 1.92
N MET A 113 -3.16 11.73 3.13
CA MET A 113 -2.47 13.00 3.32
C MET A 113 -0.96 12.83 3.16
N GLY A 114 -0.27 13.89 2.73
CA GLY A 114 1.17 13.88 2.57
C GLY A 114 1.66 12.90 1.48
N ILE A 115 0.86 12.67 0.44
CA ILE A 115 1.24 11.77 -0.68
C ILE A 115 1.75 12.59 -1.85
N MET A 116 2.86 12.13 -2.43
CA MET A 116 3.48 12.69 -3.62
C MET A 116 3.86 11.56 -4.59
N THR A 117 3.45 11.69 -5.85
CA THR A 117 3.95 10.87 -6.96
C THR A 117 5.21 11.51 -7.50
N VAL A 118 6.26 10.70 -7.71
CA VAL A 118 7.60 11.14 -8.14
C VAL A 118 8.04 10.29 -9.33
N LYS A 119 8.42 10.96 -10.42
CA LYS A 119 8.89 10.34 -11.67
C LYS A 119 10.40 10.54 -11.88
N ASP A 120 10.97 11.54 -11.20
CA ASP A 120 12.39 11.84 -11.21
C ASP A 120 12.87 12.28 -9.82
N ALA A 121 14.10 11.93 -9.46
CA ALA A 121 14.66 12.26 -8.14
C ALA A 121 14.84 13.77 -7.90
N SER A 122 14.94 14.57 -8.96
CA SER A 122 14.99 16.04 -8.83
C SER A 122 13.71 16.60 -8.23
N GLU A 123 12.55 15.97 -8.48
CA GLU A 123 11.26 16.43 -7.96
C GLU A 123 11.18 16.44 -6.42
N VAL A 124 12.01 15.64 -5.73
CA VAL A 124 12.07 15.63 -4.26
C VAL A 124 13.14 16.55 -3.69
N LYS A 125 14.09 17.02 -4.52
CA LYS A 125 15.07 18.04 -4.14
C LYS A 125 14.51 19.45 -4.32
N ASP A 126 13.70 19.67 -5.34
CA ASP A 126 13.21 20.99 -5.75
C ASP A 126 11.76 21.25 -5.30
N LEU A 127 11.40 20.79 -4.10
CA LEU A 127 10.05 21.00 -3.55
C LEU A 127 9.78 22.48 -3.30
N ASN A 128 8.71 23.01 -3.90
CA ASN A 128 8.24 24.34 -3.58
C ASN A 128 7.55 24.39 -2.19
N ARG A 129 7.36 25.60 -1.66
CA ARG A 129 6.77 25.80 -0.33
C ARG A 129 5.42 25.09 -0.15
N LYS A 130 4.56 25.08 -1.17
CA LYS A 130 3.25 24.41 -1.11
C LYS A 130 3.39 22.89 -0.99
N GLN A 131 4.34 22.31 -1.72
CA GLN A 131 4.63 20.88 -1.66
C GLN A 131 5.24 20.49 -0.31
N ARG A 132 6.20 21.28 0.21
CA ARG A 132 6.77 21.08 1.55
C ARG A 132 5.68 21.11 2.62
N ASN A 133 4.83 22.14 2.62
CA ASN A 133 3.72 22.23 3.57
C ASN A 133 2.77 21.03 3.48
N LYS A 134 2.48 20.53 2.26
CA LYS A 134 1.63 19.37 2.06
C LYS A 134 2.27 18.08 2.62
N MET A 135 3.60 17.95 2.54
CA MET A 135 4.32 16.76 2.95
C MET A 135 4.69 16.76 4.44
N SER A 136 4.74 17.94 5.09
CA SER A 136 5.22 18.11 6.47
C SER A 136 4.26 17.60 7.55
N VAL A 137 2.96 17.59 7.27
CA VAL A 137 1.94 17.25 8.29
C VAL A 137 0.89 16.30 7.75
N ILE A 138 0.43 15.42 8.62
CA ILE A 138 -0.71 14.54 8.40
C ILE A 138 -1.92 15.05 9.19
N LYS A 139 -2.99 14.24 9.23
CA LYS A 139 -4.21 14.57 9.98
C LYS A 139 -3.88 14.92 11.43
N ASP A 140 -4.63 15.89 11.98
CA ASP A 140 -4.49 16.39 13.36
C ASP A 140 -3.17 17.12 13.64
N GLY A 141 -2.48 17.60 12.59
CA GLY A 141 -1.26 18.40 12.72
C GLY A 141 -0.02 17.61 13.13
N VAL A 142 -0.07 16.29 13.07
CA VAL A 142 1.09 15.44 13.40
C VAL A 142 2.17 15.60 12.34
N GLU A 143 3.38 15.89 12.78
CA GLU A 143 4.55 16.11 11.93
C GLU A 143 5.03 14.82 11.28
N VAL A 144 5.48 14.90 10.03
CA VAL A 144 6.02 13.77 9.28
C VAL A 144 7.52 13.72 9.49
N THR A 145 7.99 12.70 10.20
CA THR A 145 9.42 12.44 10.45
C THR A 145 9.96 11.22 9.67
N ASP A 146 9.07 10.36 9.22
CA ASP A 146 9.40 9.15 8.49
C ASP A 146 8.53 9.01 7.26
N VAL A 147 9.13 8.59 6.15
CA VAL A 147 8.41 8.30 4.91
C VAL A 147 8.73 6.91 4.39
N ILE A 148 7.75 6.31 3.74
CA ILE A 148 7.95 5.16 2.88
C ILE A 148 7.90 5.63 1.42
N ILE A 149 8.82 5.13 0.62
CA ILE A 149 8.88 5.30 -0.82
C ILE A 149 8.48 3.96 -1.41
N GLN A 150 7.44 3.94 -2.20
CA GLN A 150 6.87 2.71 -2.75
C GLN A 150 6.82 2.81 -4.27
N GLU A 151 7.10 1.70 -4.95
CA GLU A 151 6.84 1.58 -6.38
C GLU A 151 5.41 1.97 -6.70
N GLY A 152 5.25 2.85 -7.68
CA GLY A 152 3.95 3.21 -8.22
C GLY A 152 3.49 2.15 -9.22
N VAL A 153 2.30 1.62 -9.00
CA VAL A 153 1.66 0.68 -9.91
C VAL A 153 0.56 1.42 -10.65
N PRO A 154 0.63 1.52 -11.99
CA PRO A 154 -0.45 2.13 -12.77
C PRO A 154 -1.78 1.41 -12.52
N THR A 155 -2.82 2.17 -12.21
CA THR A 155 -4.15 1.60 -12.02
C THR A 155 -4.70 1.08 -13.35
N PHE A 156 -4.91 -0.22 -13.44
CA PHE A 156 -5.29 -0.90 -14.68
C PHE A 156 -6.79 -0.88 -14.96
N GLU A 157 -7.60 -0.89 -13.91
CA GLU A 157 -9.06 -0.99 -14.05
C GLU A 157 -9.68 0.33 -14.46
N SER A 158 -10.79 0.23 -15.21
CA SER A 158 -11.63 1.38 -15.56
C SER A 158 -13.11 1.01 -15.49
N ILE A 159 -13.94 1.99 -15.16
CA ILE A 159 -15.41 1.88 -15.21
C ILE A 159 -15.93 3.10 -15.97
N LYS A 160 -16.61 2.89 -17.09
CA LYS A 160 -17.12 3.97 -17.97
C LYS A 160 -16.02 4.99 -18.29
N ASP A 161 -14.85 4.49 -18.71
CA ASP A 161 -13.65 5.26 -19.06
C ASP A 161 -13.00 6.05 -17.92
N ALA A 162 -13.51 5.97 -16.69
CA ALA A 162 -12.89 6.52 -15.51
C ALA A 162 -11.99 5.50 -14.82
N VAL A 163 -10.84 5.94 -14.32
CA VAL A 163 -9.89 5.08 -13.61
C VAL A 163 -10.53 4.53 -12.34
N ALA A 164 -10.36 3.23 -12.09
CA ALA A 164 -10.99 2.52 -11.00
C ALA A 164 -9.99 1.62 -10.27
N GLU A 165 -9.98 1.64 -8.95
CA GLU A 165 -9.20 0.71 -8.13
C GLU A 165 -10.11 -0.20 -7.32
N PRO A 166 -9.84 -1.52 -7.28
CA PRO A 166 -10.63 -2.44 -6.49
C PRO A 166 -10.29 -2.33 -5.00
N VAL A 167 -11.33 -2.30 -4.17
CA VAL A 167 -11.24 -2.46 -2.72
C VAL A 167 -11.93 -3.75 -2.35
N VAL A 168 -11.21 -4.63 -1.67
CA VAL A 168 -11.66 -5.96 -1.30
C VAL A 168 -11.87 -6.03 0.21
N TYR A 169 -13.04 -6.51 0.64
CA TYR A 169 -13.31 -6.82 2.04
C TYR A 169 -13.06 -8.30 2.32
N MET A 170 -12.45 -8.56 3.45
CA MET A 170 -12.21 -9.91 3.94
C MET A 170 -12.78 -10.09 5.34
N ILE A 171 -13.33 -11.27 5.59
CA ILE A 171 -13.59 -11.79 6.93
C ILE A 171 -12.77 -13.06 7.06
N ASP A 172 -11.84 -13.09 8.03
CA ASP A 172 -10.80 -14.11 8.09
C ASP A 172 -10.07 -14.18 6.71
N ARG A 173 -9.87 -15.36 6.16
CA ARG A 173 -9.25 -15.59 4.84
C ARG A 173 -10.20 -15.53 3.65
N TYR A 174 -11.46 -15.19 3.87
CA TYR A 174 -12.48 -15.18 2.83
C TYR A 174 -12.74 -13.77 2.31
N VAL A 175 -12.73 -13.61 1.00
CA VAL A 175 -13.22 -12.40 0.34
C VAL A 175 -14.74 -12.42 0.40
N VAL A 176 -15.33 -11.45 1.09
CA VAL A 176 -16.78 -11.38 1.32
C VAL A 176 -17.46 -10.28 0.53
N GLY A 177 -16.71 -9.38 -0.07
CA GLY A 177 -17.26 -8.28 -0.85
C GLY A 177 -16.21 -7.27 -1.27
N GLY A 178 -16.67 -6.18 -1.87
CA GLY A 178 -15.81 -5.07 -2.26
C GLY A 178 -16.54 -4.03 -3.11
N PHE A 179 -15.79 -3.03 -3.51
CA PHE A 179 -16.25 -1.98 -4.41
C PHE A 179 -15.08 -1.48 -5.28
N TYR A 180 -15.42 -0.79 -6.37
CA TYR A 180 -14.46 0.01 -7.09
C TYR A 180 -14.50 1.45 -6.57
N ARG A 181 -13.34 2.01 -6.27
CA ARG A 181 -13.17 3.45 -6.11
C ARG A 181 -12.86 4.03 -7.47
N VAL A 182 -13.76 4.86 -7.98
CA VAL A 182 -13.72 5.40 -9.35
C VAL A 182 -13.49 6.91 -9.27
N HIS A 183 -12.62 7.45 -10.11
CA HIS A 183 -12.39 8.89 -10.19
C HIS A 183 -12.24 9.35 -11.64
N ALA A 184 -13.18 10.17 -12.11
CA ALA A 184 -13.21 10.63 -13.51
C ALA A 184 -12.10 11.61 -13.88
N GLU A 185 -11.57 12.36 -12.91
CA GLU A 185 -10.57 13.41 -13.15
C GLU A 185 -9.14 13.01 -12.76
N ARG A 186 -8.93 11.74 -12.34
CA ARG A 186 -7.61 11.25 -11.95
C ARG A 186 -7.02 10.32 -12.98
N GLY A 187 -5.70 10.42 -13.14
CA GLY A 187 -4.93 9.50 -13.98
C GLY A 187 -4.58 8.20 -13.28
N VAL A 188 -4.04 7.26 -14.05
CA VAL A 188 -3.65 5.92 -13.59
C VAL A 188 -2.50 5.91 -12.56
N ASP A 189 -1.76 7.01 -12.45
CA ASP A 189 -0.62 7.22 -11.54
C ASP A 189 -0.97 8.10 -10.33
N GLN A 190 -2.26 8.40 -10.12
CA GLN A 190 -2.73 9.29 -9.07
C GLN A 190 -3.52 8.57 -7.99
N ASN A 191 -3.51 9.13 -6.78
CA ASN A 191 -4.31 8.63 -5.66
C ASN A 191 -5.80 8.87 -5.94
N LEU A 192 -6.57 7.80 -6.03
CA LEU A 192 -8.03 7.86 -6.23
C LEU A 192 -8.81 8.12 -4.94
N ASN A 193 -8.17 8.00 -3.77
CA ASN A 193 -8.80 8.37 -2.50
C ASN A 193 -8.76 9.89 -2.30
N ALA A 194 -9.60 10.60 -3.01
CA ALA A 194 -9.63 12.06 -3.06
C ALA A 194 -11.08 12.56 -3.18
N PRO A 195 -11.35 13.83 -2.88
CA PRO A 195 -12.66 14.42 -3.15
C PRO A 195 -13.09 14.22 -4.59
N GLY A 196 -14.33 13.83 -4.83
CA GLY A 196 -14.86 13.47 -6.15
C GLY A 196 -14.84 11.97 -6.48
N SER A 197 -14.27 11.14 -5.61
CA SER A 197 -14.33 9.68 -5.75
C SER A 197 -15.77 9.17 -5.66
N GLN A 198 -16.10 8.24 -6.54
CA GLN A 198 -17.35 7.49 -6.53
C GLN A 198 -17.09 6.04 -6.14
N PHE A 199 -18.06 5.40 -5.50
CA PHE A 199 -17.96 4.02 -5.07
C PHE A 199 -18.99 3.19 -5.84
N VAL A 200 -18.48 2.23 -6.63
CA VAL A 200 -19.31 1.35 -7.44
C VAL A 200 -19.20 -0.07 -6.87
N PRO A 201 -20.31 -0.72 -6.48
CA PRO A 201 -20.25 -2.07 -5.93
C PRO A 201 -19.52 -3.02 -6.87
N LEU A 202 -18.60 -3.82 -6.33
CA LEU A 202 -18.04 -4.96 -7.03
C LEU A 202 -19.16 -6.01 -7.15
N ALA A 203 -19.59 -6.28 -8.39
CA ALA A 203 -20.58 -7.31 -8.61
C ALA A 203 -19.93 -8.69 -8.44
N PHE A 204 -20.11 -9.30 -7.28
CA PHE A 204 -19.79 -10.71 -7.04
C PHE A 204 -20.93 -11.65 -7.55
N ALA A 205 -21.69 -11.22 -8.53
CA ALA A 205 -22.81 -11.99 -9.08
C ALA A 205 -22.38 -13.34 -9.70
N GLN A 206 -21.09 -13.58 -9.85
CA GLN A 206 -20.53 -14.86 -10.24
C GLN A 206 -19.38 -15.21 -9.29
N GLN A 207 -19.10 -16.51 -9.09
CA GLN A 207 -18.00 -16.98 -8.23
C GLN A 207 -16.62 -16.67 -8.84
N HIS A 208 -16.32 -15.40 -9.02
CA HIS A 208 -15.05 -14.95 -9.61
C HIS A 208 -13.84 -15.12 -8.69
N ALA A 209 -14.07 -15.48 -7.43
CA ALA A 209 -13.01 -15.66 -6.44
C ALA A 209 -12.41 -17.07 -6.43
N VAL A 210 -13.03 -18.04 -7.09
CA VAL A 210 -12.57 -19.44 -7.11
C VAL A 210 -12.35 -19.86 -8.55
N PRO A 211 -11.18 -20.42 -8.91
CA PRO A 211 -10.95 -20.98 -10.24
C PRO A 211 -11.96 -22.11 -10.50
N ASP A 212 -12.49 -22.15 -11.71
CA ASP A 212 -13.22 -23.35 -12.15
C ASP A 212 -12.22 -24.48 -12.39
N LEU A 213 -12.11 -25.39 -11.42
CA LEU A 213 -11.23 -26.55 -11.50
C LEU A 213 -11.61 -27.54 -12.62
N LYS A 214 -12.79 -27.39 -13.22
CA LYS A 214 -13.26 -28.23 -14.34
C LYS A 214 -12.97 -27.59 -15.70
N ALA A 215 -12.63 -26.29 -15.73
CA ALA A 215 -12.26 -25.63 -16.98
C ALA A 215 -10.93 -26.16 -17.48
N LYS A 216 -10.84 -26.36 -18.81
CA LYS A 216 -9.55 -26.68 -19.43
C LYS A 216 -8.57 -25.53 -19.24
N PRO A 217 -7.30 -25.78 -18.87
CA PRO A 217 -6.30 -24.75 -18.74
C PRO A 217 -6.24 -23.85 -19.98
N GLY A 218 -6.25 -22.54 -19.80
CA GLY A 218 -6.16 -21.56 -20.87
C GLY A 218 -7.46 -21.26 -21.64
N THR A 219 -8.60 -21.87 -21.28
CA THR A 219 -9.88 -21.62 -21.98
C THR A 219 -10.74 -20.51 -21.37
N ALA A 220 -10.51 -20.17 -20.11
CA ALA A 220 -11.20 -19.07 -19.43
C ALA A 220 -10.38 -17.79 -19.48
N ALA A 221 -11.04 -16.64 -19.64
CA ALA A 221 -10.38 -15.34 -19.44
C ALA A 221 -9.79 -15.26 -18.03
N PRO A 222 -8.59 -14.65 -17.86
CA PRO A 222 -7.99 -14.50 -16.53
C PRO A 222 -8.95 -13.82 -15.57
N ASN A 223 -9.23 -14.47 -14.43
CA ASN A 223 -10.10 -13.90 -13.42
C ASN A 223 -9.29 -12.98 -12.49
N ARG A 224 -9.33 -11.68 -12.74
CA ARG A 224 -8.62 -10.66 -11.96
C ARG A 224 -9.04 -10.63 -10.50
N PHE A 225 -10.30 -10.89 -10.21
CA PHE A 225 -10.80 -10.94 -8.82
C PHE A 225 -10.16 -12.07 -8.02
N TYR A 226 -9.83 -13.17 -8.66
CA TYR A 226 -9.07 -14.22 -8.01
C TYR A 226 -7.69 -13.72 -7.58
N VAL A 227 -6.99 -13.00 -8.45
CA VAL A 227 -5.68 -12.39 -8.14
C VAL A 227 -5.80 -11.39 -7.00
N TYR A 228 -6.82 -10.54 -6.98
CA TYR A 228 -7.07 -9.63 -5.86
C TYR A 228 -7.25 -10.39 -4.54
N GLY A 229 -8.00 -11.49 -4.57
CA GLY A 229 -8.18 -12.37 -3.41
C GLY A 229 -6.88 -13.04 -2.94
N VAL A 230 -6.00 -13.42 -3.87
CA VAL A 230 -4.67 -13.94 -3.54
C VAL A 230 -3.82 -12.87 -2.85
N VAL A 231 -3.70 -11.69 -3.46
CA VAL A 231 -2.92 -10.57 -2.90
C VAL A 231 -3.47 -10.15 -1.54
N ALA A 232 -4.80 -10.11 -1.38
CA ALA A 232 -5.43 -9.79 -0.10
C ALA A 232 -5.08 -10.81 0.99
N ARG A 233 -5.02 -12.11 0.67
CA ARG A 233 -4.61 -13.15 1.63
C ARG A 233 -3.12 -13.06 2.00
N LEU A 234 -2.26 -12.76 1.03
CA LEU A 234 -0.84 -12.50 1.31
C LEU A 234 -0.69 -11.29 2.24
N GLY A 235 -1.46 -10.23 1.99
CA GLY A 235 -1.50 -9.04 2.85
C GLY A 235 -2.01 -9.34 4.26
N LEU A 236 -3.02 -10.19 4.41
CA LEU A 236 -3.53 -10.63 5.70
C LEU A 236 -2.47 -11.44 6.47
N LEU A 237 -1.81 -12.38 5.82
CA LEU A 237 -0.71 -13.15 6.43
C LEU A 237 0.44 -12.24 6.86
N ALA A 238 0.82 -11.29 6.02
CA ALA A 238 1.85 -10.31 6.36
C ALA A 238 1.44 -9.43 7.55
N ALA A 239 0.17 -9.02 7.63
CA ALA A 239 -0.34 -8.24 8.76
C ALA A 239 -0.35 -9.06 10.06
N SER A 240 -0.65 -10.35 10.00
CA SER A 240 -0.57 -11.23 11.16
C SER A 240 0.86 -11.35 11.69
N LEU A 241 1.83 -11.61 10.80
CA LEU A 241 3.24 -11.65 11.16
C LEU A 241 3.79 -10.30 11.64
N GLU A 242 3.31 -9.20 11.09
CA GLU A 242 3.64 -7.86 11.54
C GLU A 242 3.15 -7.63 12.97
N MET A 243 1.92 -8.00 13.28
CA MET A 243 1.35 -7.85 14.62
C MET A 243 2.13 -8.67 15.65
N GLU A 244 2.46 -9.92 15.33
CA GLU A 244 3.28 -10.77 16.19
C GLU A 244 4.67 -10.17 16.46
N ARG A 245 5.33 -9.64 15.46
CA ARG A 245 6.68 -9.05 15.57
C ARG A 245 6.72 -7.70 16.28
N THR A 246 5.63 -6.96 16.24
CA THR A 246 5.53 -5.63 16.84
C THR A 246 4.84 -5.65 18.21
N ASP A 247 4.42 -6.82 18.66
CA ASP A 247 3.84 -6.97 19.99
C ASP A 247 4.90 -6.69 21.06
N PRO A 248 4.67 -5.71 21.94
CA PRO A 248 5.58 -5.43 23.05
C PRO A 248 5.57 -6.52 24.15
N ASN A 249 4.55 -7.39 24.16
CA ASN A 249 4.36 -8.44 25.15
C ASN A 249 4.06 -9.80 24.50
N PRO A 250 5.00 -10.40 23.76
CA PRO A 250 4.75 -11.60 22.97
C PRO A 250 4.45 -12.86 23.82
N GLU A 251 4.66 -12.82 25.13
CA GLU A 251 4.45 -13.96 26.03
C GLU A 251 3.01 -14.07 26.59
N VAL A 252 2.11 -13.17 26.19
CA VAL A 252 0.74 -13.10 26.75
C VAL A 252 -0.30 -13.84 25.89
N TYR A 253 0.11 -14.46 24.77
CA TYR A 253 -0.79 -15.19 23.87
C TYR A 253 -0.47 -16.69 23.81
#